data_12099eb6238cb257a2d10b9189188e9e
#
_entry.id   12099eb6238cb257a2d10b9189188e9e
#
_cell.length_a   1.000
_cell.length_b   1.000
_cell.length_c   1.000
_cell.angle_alpha   90.00
_cell.angle_beta   90.00
_cell.angle_gamma   90.00
#
_symmetry.space_group_name_H-M   'P 1'
#
loop_
_entity.id
_entity.type
_entity.pdbx_description
1 polymer ?
#
loop_
_entity_poly.entity_id
_entity_poly.type
_entity_poly.pdbx_seq_one_letter_code
_entity_poly.pdbx_strand_id
1 'polypeptide(L)'
;MSSPIFKTSLSEFETASTKFDVVPVRAVVSGIGFRPIDAFRVLRVSATPTSNTAAFILESESPEIGASRYSYVCPMATGVVRTGTQETLGDIDPIDALRTHFASRTVAPDSDLPALVSGVFGYIAYEAIKHFELSVGELPTDPTGSPVSAFVIPRELLVFDRLLDQLHIVIFASYADQYEAIASRISDICKTLETTVSRTQLTEPPETQSDAEHLHTPPPATGTNYCELVRSARNAIIEGELIQVVLGQRVELNTTADSIDIYEQLSAMNPSPYMYLLNLGDMQLIGASPELMLRSTDGVAAVHPITGTRPRGETTEHDLQNEADLISNEKESAEHVMLVDLARNDLGRVCKPGTVRVKSFKQVERYSHVMHLVSRVEGRLAKGKDGIDAFKAGFPIGTLSGAPKIRAARLIAELEPEGRGPYCGGIGWFRTNGDIDTGTIIRSIVLRDGTAHVQAGAGIVFDSVPEAENLESLQKAKAPLLAIARAEAVHERHWQTGEQVFEPTHTATTVITAE
;
A
#
# COMPACT_ATOMS: atom_id res chain seq x y z
N MET A 1 -20.98 -19.70 -7.76
CA MET A 1 -19.90 -19.59 -8.78
C MET A 1 -20.02 -20.70 -9.84
N SER A 2 -19.49 -20.48 -11.06
CA SER A 2 -19.36 -21.54 -12.06
C SER A 2 -18.27 -22.55 -11.65
N SER A 3 -18.30 -23.75 -12.23
CA SER A 3 -17.18 -24.69 -12.07
C SER A 3 -15.88 -24.08 -12.63
N PRO A 4 -14.71 -24.36 -12.02
CA PRO A 4 -13.44 -23.80 -12.50
C PRO A 4 -13.09 -24.32 -13.89
N ILE A 5 -12.74 -23.39 -14.78
CA ILE A 5 -12.25 -23.70 -16.13
C ILE A 5 -10.72 -23.52 -16.11
N PHE A 6 -10.00 -24.63 -16.18
CA PHE A 6 -8.53 -24.59 -16.23
C PHE A 6 -8.06 -23.96 -17.54
N LYS A 7 -7.16 -23.01 -17.43
CA LYS A 7 -6.51 -22.30 -18.54
C LYS A 7 -5.10 -22.79 -18.81
N THR A 8 -4.48 -23.44 -17.84
CA THR A 8 -3.19 -24.12 -17.97
C THR A 8 -3.44 -25.62 -17.95
N SER A 9 -3.17 -26.33 -19.04
CA SER A 9 -3.28 -27.78 -19.13
C SER A 9 -2.04 -28.48 -18.54
N LEU A 10 -2.14 -29.78 -18.26
CA LEU A 10 -1.01 -30.61 -17.81
C LEU A 10 0.16 -30.54 -18.81
N SER A 11 -0.11 -30.68 -20.11
CA SER A 11 0.93 -30.63 -21.15
C SER A 11 1.65 -29.28 -21.24
N GLU A 12 0.92 -28.18 -21.07
CA GLU A 12 1.51 -26.84 -21.01
C GLU A 12 2.37 -26.67 -19.75
N PHE A 13 1.87 -27.13 -18.60
CA PHE A 13 2.63 -27.10 -17.34
C PHE A 13 3.92 -27.90 -17.44
N GLU A 14 3.88 -29.16 -17.91
CA GLU A 14 5.07 -30.00 -18.10
C GLU A 14 6.07 -29.36 -19.05
N THR A 15 5.60 -28.82 -20.19
CA THR A 15 6.46 -28.15 -21.17
C THR A 15 7.12 -26.91 -20.60
N ALA A 16 6.37 -26.08 -19.87
CA ALA A 16 6.87 -24.84 -19.24
C ALA A 16 7.87 -25.15 -18.12
N SER A 17 7.61 -26.18 -17.30
CA SER A 17 8.47 -26.61 -16.19
C SER A 17 9.87 -27.08 -16.63
N THR A 18 10.07 -27.40 -17.93
CA THR A 18 11.41 -27.67 -18.46
C THR A 18 12.25 -26.42 -18.73
N LYS A 19 11.63 -25.23 -18.74
CA LYS A 19 12.26 -23.95 -19.13
C LYS A 19 12.25 -22.89 -18.03
N PHE A 20 11.31 -22.99 -17.10
CA PHE A 20 11.07 -21.99 -16.06
C PHE A 20 11.06 -22.64 -14.68
N ASP A 21 11.57 -21.94 -13.69
CA ASP A 21 11.57 -22.38 -12.30
C ASP A 21 10.17 -22.36 -11.67
N VAL A 22 9.33 -21.45 -12.16
CA VAL A 22 7.96 -21.24 -11.68
C VAL A 22 6.99 -21.12 -12.85
N VAL A 23 5.92 -21.91 -12.79
CA VAL A 23 4.85 -21.92 -13.79
C VAL A 23 3.52 -21.56 -13.13
N PRO A 24 2.82 -20.49 -13.56
CA PRO A 24 1.49 -20.19 -13.07
C PRO A 24 0.48 -21.20 -13.63
N VAL A 25 -0.14 -21.98 -12.74
CA VAL A 25 -1.30 -22.83 -13.08
C VAL A 25 -2.55 -22.08 -12.73
N ARG A 26 -3.40 -21.83 -13.74
CA ARG A 26 -4.53 -20.93 -13.62
C ARG A 26 -5.86 -21.60 -13.96
N ALA A 27 -6.89 -21.29 -13.15
CA ALA A 27 -8.28 -21.53 -13.49
C ALA A 27 -9.10 -20.25 -13.36
N VAL A 28 -10.23 -20.20 -14.07
CA VAL A 28 -11.17 -19.07 -14.08
C VAL A 28 -12.54 -19.55 -13.66
N VAL A 29 -13.19 -18.81 -12.78
CA VAL A 29 -14.59 -18.96 -12.39
C VAL A 29 -15.35 -17.65 -12.63
N SER A 30 -16.66 -17.74 -12.91
CA SER A 30 -17.53 -16.59 -13.15
C SER A 30 -18.71 -16.59 -12.15
N GLY A 31 -19.37 -15.43 -12.02
CA GLY A 31 -20.50 -15.27 -11.11
C GLY A 31 -20.02 -15.16 -9.65
N ILE A 32 -19.16 -14.16 -9.39
CA ILE A 32 -18.55 -13.93 -8.09
C ILE A 32 -19.56 -13.18 -7.21
N GLY A 33 -20.14 -13.86 -6.22
CA GLY A 33 -21.12 -13.28 -5.28
C GLY A 33 -20.52 -12.79 -3.96
N PHE A 34 -19.21 -12.47 -3.90
CA PHE A 34 -18.52 -12.08 -2.67
C PHE A 34 -17.39 -11.07 -2.94
N ARG A 35 -17.00 -10.34 -1.89
CA ARG A 35 -15.94 -9.32 -1.97
C ARG A 35 -14.55 -9.97 -1.84
N PRO A 36 -13.48 -9.32 -2.33
CA PRO A 36 -12.09 -9.78 -2.11
C PRO A 36 -11.74 -10.00 -0.64
N ILE A 37 -12.21 -9.11 0.25
CA ILE A 37 -11.99 -9.23 1.70
C ILE A 37 -12.63 -10.50 2.30
N ASP A 38 -13.80 -10.89 1.82
CA ASP A 38 -14.48 -12.10 2.29
C ASP A 38 -13.67 -13.35 1.91
N ALA A 39 -13.12 -13.38 0.68
CA ALA A 39 -12.22 -14.43 0.23
C ALA A 39 -10.92 -14.46 1.06
N PHE A 40 -10.34 -13.30 1.34
CA PHE A 40 -9.12 -13.20 2.17
C PHE A 40 -9.36 -13.76 3.57
N ARG A 41 -10.45 -13.34 4.24
CA ARG A 41 -10.84 -13.78 5.57
C ARG A 41 -10.97 -15.29 5.64
N VAL A 42 -11.72 -15.89 4.71
CA VAL A 42 -12.01 -17.32 4.69
C VAL A 42 -10.78 -18.18 4.38
N LEU A 43 -10.00 -17.80 3.39
CA LEU A 43 -8.83 -18.58 2.96
C LEU A 43 -7.68 -18.48 3.95
N ARG A 44 -7.53 -17.36 4.66
CA ARG A 44 -6.52 -17.20 5.69
C ARG A 44 -6.79 -18.06 6.94
N VAL A 45 -8.05 -18.18 7.36
CA VAL A 45 -8.44 -19.03 8.51
C VAL A 45 -8.26 -20.51 8.21
N SER A 46 -8.46 -20.94 6.96
CA SER A 46 -8.27 -22.33 6.55
C SER A 46 -6.81 -22.75 6.36
N ALA A 47 -5.89 -21.79 6.26
CA ALA A 47 -4.46 -22.08 6.30
C ALA A 47 -4.06 -22.31 7.76
N THR A 48 -3.65 -23.53 8.11
CA THR A 48 -3.10 -23.84 9.44
C THR A 48 -2.06 -22.80 9.81
N PRO A 49 -2.12 -22.18 11.00
CA PRO A 49 -1.17 -21.16 11.41
C PRO A 49 0.18 -21.80 11.71
N THR A 50 0.92 -22.16 10.67
CA THR A 50 2.35 -22.28 10.77
C THR A 50 2.89 -20.85 10.69
N SER A 51 3.60 -20.45 11.68
CA SER A 51 4.03 -19.11 12.08
C SER A 51 4.76 -18.25 11.04
N ASN A 52 4.52 -18.40 9.73
CA ASN A 52 5.29 -17.69 8.71
C ASN A 52 4.57 -17.49 7.35
N THR A 53 3.26 -17.60 7.27
CA THR A 53 2.58 -17.37 5.99
C THR A 53 2.21 -15.90 5.84
N ALA A 54 3.07 -15.15 5.16
CA ALA A 54 2.73 -13.81 4.72
C ALA A 54 1.54 -13.89 3.74
N ALA A 55 0.68 -12.88 3.82
CA ALA A 55 -0.54 -12.79 3.04
C ALA A 55 -0.84 -11.31 2.74
N PHE A 56 -1.60 -11.03 1.68
CA PHE A 56 -2.02 -9.66 1.41
C PHE A 56 -3.35 -9.60 0.65
N ILE A 57 -4.00 -8.46 0.79
CA ILE A 57 -5.06 -7.98 -0.09
C ILE A 57 -4.65 -6.62 -0.64
N LEU A 58 -4.92 -6.40 -1.92
CA LEU A 58 -4.74 -5.12 -2.60
C LEU A 58 -5.98 -4.82 -3.42
N GLU A 59 -6.60 -3.69 -3.15
CA GLU A 59 -7.76 -3.18 -3.88
C GLU A 59 -7.51 -1.76 -4.38
N SER A 60 -8.26 -1.33 -5.37
CA SER A 60 -8.17 0.03 -5.92
C SER A 60 -9.54 0.59 -6.19
N GLU A 61 -9.77 1.81 -5.70
CA GLU A 61 -10.87 2.68 -6.10
C GLU A 61 -10.25 3.95 -6.70
N SER A 62 -10.24 4.02 -8.02
CA SER A 62 -9.64 5.13 -8.77
C SER A 62 -10.61 5.66 -9.82
N PRO A 63 -10.69 6.99 -10.01
CA PRO A 63 -11.45 7.57 -11.13
C PRO A 63 -10.83 7.27 -12.50
N GLU A 64 -9.58 6.79 -12.55
CA GLU A 64 -8.94 6.39 -13.80
C GLU A 64 -9.60 5.15 -14.39
N ILE A 65 -10.00 5.23 -15.66
CA ILE A 65 -10.57 4.11 -16.41
C ILE A 65 -9.58 2.94 -16.40
N GLY A 66 -9.99 1.81 -15.82
CA GLY A 66 -9.21 0.57 -15.76
C GLY A 66 -8.30 0.41 -14.53
N ALA A 67 -8.03 1.46 -13.76
CA ALA A 67 -7.21 1.34 -12.54
C ALA A 67 -7.92 0.52 -11.44
N SER A 68 -9.25 0.63 -11.33
CA SER A 68 -10.09 -0.11 -10.37
C SER A 68 -10.58 -1.46 -10.91
N ARG A 69 -10.05 -1.95 -12.04
CA ARG A 69 -10.54 -3.18 -12.66
C ARG A 69 -10.22 -4.42 -11.83
N TYR A 70 -9.05 -4.45 -11.23
CA TYR A 70 -8.56 -5.65 -10.56
C TYR A 70 -8.40 -5.44 -9.05
N SER A 71 -8.76 -6.49 -8.29
CA SER A 71 -8.36 -6.66 -6.90
C SER A 71 -7.55 -7.94 -6.76
N TYR A 72 -6.61 -7.97 -5.83
CA TYR A 72 -5.68 -9.08 -5.63
C TYR A 72 -5.75 -9.58 -4.20
N VAL A 73 -5.84 -10.90 -4.04
CA VAL A 73 -5.82 -11.59 -2.75
C VAL A 73 -4.76 -12.67 -2.80
N CYS A 74 -3.76 -12.57 -1.94
CA CYS A 74 -2.75 -13.60 -1.73
C CYS A 74 -2.96 -14.22 -0.34
N PRO A 75 -3.65 -15.35 -0.23
CA PRO A 75 -3.86 -16.00 1.07
C PRO A 75 -2.61 -16.73 1.57
N MET A 76 -1.69 -17.08 0.66
CA MET A 76 -0.48 -17.85 0.97
C MET A 76 0.70 -17.39 0.10
N ALA A 77 1.81 -17.08 0.76
CA ALA A 77 3.09 -16.76 0.13
C ALA A 77 4.04 -17.97 0.10
N THR A 78 4.95 -17.99 -0.87
CA THR A 78 6.11 -18.90 -0.87
C THR A 78 7.17 -18.41 0.12
N GLY A 79 7.29 -17.11 0.31
CA GLY A 79 8.25 -16.47 1.20
C GLY A 79 8.20 -14.96 1.14
N VAL A 80 9.08 -14.32 1.90
CA VAL A 80 9.23 -12.86 1.95
C VAL A 80 10.70 -12.51 1.85
N VAL A 81 11.04 -11.58 0.97
CA VAL A 81 12.38 -10.95 0.92
C VAL A 81 12.34 -9.73 1.83
N ARG A 82 13.13 -9.72 2.91
CA ARG A 82 13.18 -8.62 3.90
C ARG A 82 14.59 -8.07 4.01
N THR A 83 14.71 -6.75 4.13
CA THR A 83 15.95 -6.05 4.47
C THR A 83 15.77 -5.17 5.70
N GLY A 84 16.82 -4.95 6.45
CA GLY A 84 16.82 -4.15 7.68
C GLY A 84 17.81 -4.70 8.69
N THR A 85 18.11 -3.95 9.71
CA THR A 85 19.14 -4.31 10.73
C THR A 85 18.82 -5.59 11.49
N GLN A 86 17.54 -5.95 11.62
CA GLN A 86 17.08 -7.16 12.30
C GLN A 86 16.75 -8.32 11.36
N GLU A 87 16.88 -8.10 10.05
CA GLU A 87 16.52 -9.09 9.04
C GLU A 87 17.74 -9.93 8.60
N THR A 88 17.47 -11.15 8.13
CA THR A 88 18.52 -12.10 7.72
C THR A 88 19.44 -11.57 6.62
N LEU A 89 18.91 -10.76 5.68
CA LEU A 89 19.71 -10.13 4.63
C LEU A 89 20.49 -8.92 5.14
N GLY A 90 20.23 -8.45 6.36
CA GLY A 90 20.86 -7.27 6.93
C GLY A 90 20.36 -5.96 6.31
N ASP A 91 21.02 -4.87 6.70
CA ASP A 91 20.72 -3.51 6.27
C ASP A 91 21.41 -3.20 4.93
N ILE A 92 20.87 -3.76 3.86
CA ILE A 92 21.36 -3.60 2.47
C ILE A 92 20.36 -2.81 1.63
N ASP A 93 20.78 -2.35 0.46
CA ASP A 93 19.91 -1.67 -0.50
C ASP A 93 18.71 -2.59 -0.87
N PRO A 94 17.46 -2.20 -0.58
CA PRO A 94 16.26 -2.98 -0.91
C PRO A 94 16.15 -3.34 -2.39
N ILE A 95 16.63 -2.47 -3.27
CA ILE A 95 16.59 -2.68 -4.73
C ILE A 95 17.56 -3.79 -5.13
N ASP A 96 18.74 -3.84 -4.53
CA ASP A 96 19.72 -4.90 -4.80
C ASP A 96 19.22 -6.26 -4.31
N ALA A 97 18.57 -6.30 -3.14
CA ALA A 97 17.92 -7.50 -2.63
C ALA A 97 16.81 -8.00 -3.57
N LEU A 98 15.97 -7.08 -4.05
CA LEU A 98 14.90 -7.39 -5.00
C LEU A 98 15.44 -7.89 -6.35
N ARG A 99 16.45 -7.24 -6.92
CA ARG A 99 17.10 -7.67 -8.17
C ARG A 99 17.78 -9.04 -8.03
N THR A 100 18.43 -9.29 -6.90
CA THR A 100 19.01 -10.60 -6.60
C THR A 100 17.94 -11.68 -6.57
N HIS A 101 16.79 -11.41 -5.94
CA HIS A 101 15.66 -12.32 -5.94
C HIS A 101 15.14 -12.59 -7.37
N PHE A 102 14.95 -11.54 -8.18
CA PHE A 102 14.48 -11.71 -9.56
C PHE A 102 15.47 -12.47 -10.46
N ALA A 103 16.77 -12.29 -10.25
CA ALA A 103 17.81 -13.02 -10.98
C ALA A 103 17.89 -14.50 -10.60
N SER A 104 17.42 -14.89 -9.41
CA SER A 104 17.50 -16.26 -8.89
C SER A 104 16.40 -17.20 -9.40
N ARG A 105 15.37 -16.70 -10.09
CA ARG A 105 14.22 -17.51 -10.53
C ARG A 105 13.60 -16.94 -11.79
N THR A 106 13.21 -17.86 -12.68
CA THR A 106 12.47 -17.55 -13.90
C THR A 106 11.01 -17.94 -13.75
N VAL A 107 10.10 -17.06 -14.17
CA VAL A 107 8.63 -17.27 -14.12
C VAL A 107 8.09 -17.37 -15.53
N ALA A 108 7.31 -18.41 -15.82
CA ALA A 108 6.68 -18.56 -17.12
C ALA A 108 5.66 -17.43 -17.36
N PRO A 109 5.64 -16.82 -18.55
CA PRO A 109 4.67 -15.76 -18.85
C PRO A 109 3.25 -16.32 -18.99
N ASP A 110 2.25 -15.56 -18.54
CA ASP A 110 0.84 -15.77 -18.83
C ASP A 110 0.27 -14.45 -19.35
N SER A 111 -0.02 -14.39 -20.66
CA SER A 111 -0.46 -13.16 -21.33
C SER A 111 -1.88 -12.74 -20.99
N ASP A 112 -2.70 -13.64 -20.47
CA ASP A 112 -4.11 -13.38 -20.15
C ASP A 112 -4.29 -12.80 -18.74
N LEU A 113 -3.25 -12.86 -17.91
CA LEU A 113 -3.25 -12.28 -16.58
C LEU A 113 -2.86 -10.81 -16.62
N PRO A 114 -3.39 -10.00 -15.67
CA PRO A 114 -2.86 -8.66 -15.48
C PRO A 114 -1.35 -8.69 -15.36
N ALA A 115 -0.73 -7.73 -16.01
CA ALA A 115 0.72 -7.67 -16.11
C ALA A 115 1.47 -7.73 -14.75
N LEU A 116 0.81 -7.32 -13.66
CA LEU A 116 1.39 -7.29 -12.30
C LEU A 116 1.56 -8.67 -11.65
N VAL A 117 0.89 -9.71 -12.12
CA VAL A 117 0.85 -11.04 -11.48
C VAL A 117 2.21 -11.76 -11.45
N SER A 118 3.14 -11.45 -12.37
CA SER A 118 4.47 -12.10 -12.44
C SER A 118 5.54 -11.45 -11.54
N GLY A 119 5.14 -10.76 -10.48
CA GLY A 119 6.05 -10.02 -9.59
C GLY A 119 5.89 -10.38 -8.12
N VAL A 120 6.35 -9.47 -7.29
CA VAL A 120 6.18 -9.47 -5.84
C VAL A 120 5.39 -8.25 -5.40
N PHE A 121 4.62 -8.38 -4.32
CA PHE A 121 3.95 -7.27 -3.68
C PHE A 121 4.63 -6.95 -2.36
N GLY A 122 4.90 -5.68 -2.11
CA GLY A 122 5.57 -5.32 -0.86
C GLY A 122 5.80 -3.82 -0.74
N TYR A 123 6.61 -3.47 0.26
CA TYR A 123 6.92 -2.07 0.55
C TYR A 123 8.41 -1.83 0.72
N ILE A 124 8.77 -0.56 0.56
CA ILE A 124 10.06 0.03 0.89
C ILE A 124 9.80 1.18 1.87
N ALA A 125 10.38 1.11 3.08
CA ALA A 125 10.24 2.10 4.13
C ALA A 125 11.02 3.38 3.80
N TYR A 126 10.68 4.48 4.49
CA TYR A 126 11.35 5.78 4.30
C TYR A 126 12.86 5.71 4.50
N GLU A 127 13.34 4.91 5.46
CA GLU A 127 14.74 4.75 5.79
C GLU A 127 15.59 4.18 4.65
N ALA A 128 14.98 3.62 3.61
CA ALA A 128 15.69 3.18 2.40
C ALA A 128 16.40 4.34 1.68
N ILE A 129 16.00 5.60 1.93
CA ILE A 129 16.64 6.79 1.35
C ILE A 129 18.15 6.81 1.64
N LYS A 130 18.62 6.30 2.79
CA LYS A 130 20.06 6.24 3.13
C LYS A 130 20.87 5.41 2.14
N HIS A 131 20.25 4.40 1.49
CA HIS A 131 20.87 3.57 0.45
C HIS A 131 20.79 4.23 -0.93
N PHE A 132 19.80 5.10 -1.15
CA PHE A 132 19.57 5.73 -2.44
C PHE A 132 20.30 7.07 -2.59
N GLU A 133 20.45 7.80 -1.48
CA GLU A 133 21.06 9.13 -1.42
C GLU A 133 22.00 9.22 -0.20
N LEU A 134 23.22 8.72 -0.36
CA LEU A 134 24.22 8.62 0.72
C LEU A 134 24.48 9.96 1.44
N SER A 135 24.22 11.08 0.77
CA SER A 135 24.39 12.40 1.34
C SER A 135 23.36 12.77 2.40
N VAL A 136 22.29 12.00 2.57
CA VAL A 136 21.30 12.22 3.65
C VAL A 136 21.92 11.92 5.02
N GLY A 137 22.78 10.93 5.11
CA GLY A 137 23.45 10.56 6.35
C GLY A 137 22.63 9.56 7.19
N GLU A 138 22.87 9.55 8.49
CA GLU A 138 22.16 8.69 9.43
C GLU A 138 20.75 9.21 9.70
N LEU A 139 19.82 8.27 9.90
CA LEU A 139 18.42 8.54 10.22
C LEU A 139 18.10 8.05 11.63
N PRO A 140 17.14 8.66 12.32
CA PRO A 140 16.62 8.15 13.58
C PRO A 140 16.10 6.72 13.44
N THR A 141 16.17 5.96 14.52
CA THR A 141 15.68 4.58 14.55
C THR A 141 14.15 4.54 14.53
N ASP A 142 13.56 3.69 13.69
CA ASP A 142 12.13 3.40 13.72
C ASP A 142 11.80 2.53 14.95
N PRO A 143 11.00 3.03 15.90
CA PRO A 143 10.65 2.29 17.10
C PRO A 143 9.67 1.14 16.84
N THR A 144 8.99 1.11 15.69
CA THR A 144 8.12 -0.02 15.33
C THR A 144 8.93 -1.28 15.02
N GLY A 145 10.23 -1.15 14.75
CA GLY A 145 11.10 -2.24 14.36
C GLY A 145 10.70 -2.87 13.02
N SER A 146 10.05 -2.10 12.15
CA SER A 146 9.64 -2.56 10.82
C SER A 146 10.86 -2.84 9.94
N PRO A 147 10.81 -3.86 9.07
CA PRO A 147 11.81 -4.04 8.01
C PRO A 147 11.95 -2.78 7.15
N VAL A 148 13.17 -2.48 6.67
CA VAL A 148 13.41 -1.42 5.67
C VAL A 148 12.73 -1.75 4.34
N SER A 149 12.59 -3.04 4.02
CA SER A 149 11.70 -3.51 2.95
C SER A 149 11.17 -4.91 3.24
N ALA A 150 9.99 -5.20 2.71
CA ALA A 150 9.42 -6.54 2.72
C ALA A 150 8.65 -6.78 1.42
N PHE A 151 9.05 -7.81 0.67
CA PHE A 151 8.42 -8.20 -0.60
C PHE A 151 7.88 -9.62 -0.48
N VAL A 152 6.57 -9.77 -0.55
CA VAL A 152 5.87 -11.05 -0.49
C VAL A 152 5.89 -11.71 -1.86
N ILE A 153 6.32 -12.97 -1.89
CA ILE A 153 6.36 -13.82 -3.08
C ILE A 153 5.10 -14.67 -3.08
N PRO A 154 4.12 -14.42 -3.95
CA PRO A 154 2.86 -15.17 -3.95
C PRO A 154 3.09 -16.67 -4.23
N ARG A 155 2.41 -17.54 -3.48
CA ARG A 155 2.20 -18.96 -3.81
C ARG A 155 0.83 -19.16 -4.44
N GLU A 156 -0.18 -18.56 -3.82
CA GLU A 156 -1.57 -18.55 -4.27
C GLU A 156 -1.99 -17.11 -4.49
N LEU A 157 -2.61 -16.81 -5.64
CA LEU A 157 -3.08 -15.47 -5.95
C LEU A 157 -4.47 -15.56 -6.58
N LEU A 158 -5.41 -14.86 -5.99
CA LEU A 158 -6.74 -14.65 -6.52
C LEU A 158 -6.80 -13.27 -7.16
N VAL A 159 -7.17 -13.20 -8.43
CA VAL A 159 -7.32 -11.94 -9.18
C VAL A 159 -8.79 -11.76 -9.54
N PHE A 160 -9.43 -10.80 -8.92
CA PHE A 160 -10.81 -10.41 -9.19
C PHE A 160 -10.85 -9.44 -10.36
N ASP A 161 -11.42 -9.84 -11.47
CA ASP A 161 -11.69 -8.96 -12.62
C ASP A 161 -13.13 -8.44 -12.51
N ARG A 162 -13.28 -7.22 -11.99
CA ARG A 162 -14.60 -6.58 -11.79
C ARG A 162 -15.32 -6.27 -13.10
N LEU A 163 -14.57 -6.07 -14.20
CA LEU A 163 -15.16 -5.77 -15.51
C LEU A 163 -15.81 -6.99 -16.14
N LEU A 164 -15.19 -8.17 -15.99
CA LEU A 164 -15.67 -9.41 -16.60
C LEU A 164 -16.47 -10.28 -15.61
N ASP A 165 -16.61 -9.87 -14.35
CA ASP A 165 -17.18 -10.68 -13.27
C ASP A 165 -16.51 -12.06 -13.18
N GLN A 166 -15.17 -12.07 -13.19
CA GLN A 166 -14.35 -13.28 -13.19
C GLN A 166 -13.34 -13.28 -12.05
N LEU A 167 -13.14 -14.45 -11.48
CA LEU A 167 -12.05 -14.72 -10.54
C LEU A 167 -11.05 -15.66 -11.20
N HIS A 168 -9.81 -15.18 -11.34
CA HIS A 168 -8.68 -16.02 -11.72
C HIS A 168 -8.02 -16.53 -10.44
N ILE A 169 -7.93 -17.85 -10.32
CA ILE A 169 -7.20 -18.51 -9.23
C ILE A 169 -5.89 -19.01 -9.83
N VAL A 170 -4.77 -18.50 -9.30
CA VAL A 170 -3.42 -18.76 -9.81
C VAL A 170 -2.59 -19.41 -8.72
N ILE A 171 -2.00 -20.56 -8.99
CA ILE A 171 -0.98 -21.18 -8.13
C ILE A 171 0.35 -21.14 -8.87
N PHE A 172 1.34 -20.52 -8.25
CA PHE A 172 2.71 -20.44 -8.75
C PHE A 172 3.45 -21.74 -8.37
N ALA A 173 3.50 -22.65 -9.31
CA ALA A 173 4.04 -23.98 -9.12
C ALA A 173 5.52 -24.07 -9.50
N SER A 174 6.28 -24.90 -8.81
CA SER A 174 7.64 -25.30 -9.17
C SER A 174 7.63 -26.62 -9.95
N TYR A 175 8.75 -26.97 -10.56
CA TYR A 175 8.91 -28.26 -11.24
C TYR A 175 8.75 -29.50 -10.32
N ALA A 176 8.87 -29.30 -9.00
CA ALA A 176 8.68 -30.35 -8.01
C ALA A 176 7.20 -30.60 -7.66
N ASP A 177 6.31 -29.67 -8.03
CA ASP A 177 4.88 -29.80 -7.77
C ASP A 177 4.21 -30.73 -8.78
N GLN A 178 3.20 -31.48 -8.31
CA GLN A 178 2.38 -32.33 -9.18
C GLN A 178 1.14 -31.56 -9.63
N TYR A 179 0.88 -31.56 -10.91
CA TYR A 179 -0.24 -30.82 -11.51
C TYR A 179 -1.59 -31.21 -10.89
N GLU A 180 -1.82 -32.49 -10.61
CA GLU A 180 -3.05 -32.99 -10.00
C GLU A 180 -3.26 -32.43 -8.59
N ALA A 181 -2.19 -32.29 -7.81
CA ALA A 181 -2.25 -31.68 -6.49
C ALA A 181 -2.61 -30.20 -6.57
N ILE A 182 -2.07 -29.49 -7.57
CA ILE A 182 -2.40 -28.08 -7.84
C ILE A 182 -3.86 -27.92 -8.27
N ALA A 183 -4.31 -28.77 -9.19
CA ALA A 183 -5.70 -28.77 -9.66
C ALA A 183 -6.70 -29.09 -8.52
N SER A 184 -6.34 -30.04 -7.63
CA SER A 184 -7.11 -30.31 -6.42
C SER A 184 -7.17 -29.10 -5.50
N ARG A 185 -6.04 -28.43 -5.25
CA ARG A 185 -5.99 -27.23 -4.42
C ARG A 185 -6.86 -26.09 -4.98
N ILE A 186 -6.83 -25.85 -6.28
CA ILE A 186 -7.73 -24.86 -6.94
C ILE A 186 -9.20 -25.23 -6.70
N SER A 187 -9.55 -26.51 -6.83
CA SER A 187 -10.91 -26.99 -6.59
C SER A 187 -11.34 -26.82 -5.13
N ASP A 188 -10.42 -27.04 -4.19
CA ASP A 188 -10.68 -26.85 -2.76
C ASP A 188 -10.86 -25.38 -2.39
N ILE A 189 -10.07 -24.46 -3.00
CA ILE A 189 -10.30 -23.01 -2.89
C ILE A 189 -11.71 -22.66 -3.35
N CYS A 190 -12.14 -23.13 -4.53
CA CYS A 190 -13.48 -22.87 -5.04
C CYS A 190 -14.57 -23.37 -4.07
N LYS A 191 -14.46 -24.61 -3.58
CA LYS A 191 -15.43 -25.18 -2.63
C LYS A 191 -15.48 -24.39 -1.34
N THR A 192 -14.32 -24.00 -0.81
CA THR A 192 -14.23 -23.22 0.43
C THR A 192 -14.93 -21.87 0.26
N LEU A 193 -14.69 -21.17 -0.83
CA LEU A 193 -15.34 -19.89 -1.14
C LEU A 193 -16.87 -20.05 -1.31
N GLU A 194 -17.34 -21.08 -2.01
CA GLU A 194 -18.77 -21.34 -2.19
C GLU A 194 -19.50 -21.63 -0.89
N THR A 195 -18.91 -22.48 -0.03
CA THR A 195 -19.59 -22.98 1.17
C THR A 195 -19.60 -21.94 2.29
N THR A 196 -18.57 -21.14 2.42
CA THR A 196 -18.43 -20.21 3.55
C THR A 196 -19.07 -18.86 3.25
N VAL A 197 -18.91 -18.36 2.04
CA VAL A 197 -19.50 -17.05 1.68
C VAL A 197 -21.03 -17.11 1.56
N SER A 198 -21.60 -18.25 1.14
CA SER A 198 -23.05 -18.45 1.15
C SER A 198 -23.68 -18.42 2.55
N ARG A 199 -22.89 -18.53 3.61
CA ARG A 199 -23.33 -18.46 5.01
C ARG A 199 -23.19 -17.07 5.63
N THR A 200 -22.28 -16.25 5.10
CA THR A 200 -22.07 -14.89 5.56
C THR A 200 -23.02 -13.98 4.78
N GLN A 201 -24.28 -13.88 5.25
CA GLN A 201 -25.14 -12.79 4.79
C GLN A 201 -24.41 -11.49 5.11
N LEU A 202 -24.19 -10.67 4.06
CA LEU A 202 -23.62 -9.36 4.15
C LEU A 202 -24.35 -8.56 5.25
N THR A 203 -23.81 -8.53 6.45
CA THR A 203 -24.20 -7.53 7.42
C THR A 203 -23.61 -6.24 6.91
N GLU A 204 -24.48 -5.37 6.39
CA GLU A 204 -24.09 -4.00 6.10
C GLU A 204 -23.40 -3.44 7.35
N PRO A 205 -22.25 -2.77 7.20
CA PRO A 205 -21.61 -2.13 8.34
C PRO A 205 -22.67 -1.22 8.99
N PRO A 206 -22.90 -1.33 10.30
CA PRO A 206 -23.91 -0.53 10.95
C PRO A 206 -23.60 0.95 10.73
N GLU A 207 -24.56 1.71 10.21
CA GLU A 207 -24.52 3.16 10.20
C GLU A 207 -24.48 3.66 11.64
N THR A 208 -23.30 3.82 12.20
CA THR A 208 -23.11 4.46 13.50
C THR A 208 -22.81 5.93 13.27
N GLN A 209 -23.89 6.73 13.14
CA GLN A 209 -23.80 8.21 13.07
C GLN A 209 -23.32 8.85 14.38
N SER A 210 -23.19 8.11 15.50
CA SER A 210 -22.96 8.72 16.81
C SER A 210 -21.53 8.71 17.33
N ASP A 211 -20.61 7.93 16.74
CA ASP A 211 -19.29 7.69 17.34
C ASP A 211 -18.20 8.69 16.90
N ALA A 212 -18.49 9.51 15.90
CA ALA A 212 -17.52 10.50 15.38
C ALA A 212 -17.26 11.68 16.35
N GLU A 213 -18.15 11.94 17.31
CA GLU A 213 -18.07 13.10 18.22
C GLU A 213 -17.16 12.84 19.45
N HIS A 214 -16.81 11.59 19.75
CA HIS A 214 -16.07 11.24 20.98
C HIS A 214 -14.65 10.74 20.78
N LEU A 215 -14.11 10.73 19.56
CA LEU A 215 -12.71 10.40 19.36
C LEU A 215 -11.81 11.55 19.78
N HIS A 216 -11.43 11.54 21.06
CA HIS A 216 -10.27 12.31 21.48
C HIS A 216 -9.05 11.73 20.79
N THR A 217 -8.46 12.45 19.83
CA THR A 217 -7.20 12.05 19.22
C THR A 217 -6.15 11.94 20.33
N PRO A 218 -5.54 10.76 20.53
CA PRO A 218 -4.51 10.62 21.55
C PRO A 218 -3.36 11.60 21.27
N PRO A 219 -2.63 12.02 22.30
CA PRO A 219 -1.44 12.83 22.11
C PRO A 219 -0.39 12.06 21.28
N PRO A 220 0.54 12.76 20.60
CA PRO A 220 1.67 12.10 19.91
C PRO A 220 2.43 11.19 20.86
N ALA A 221 2.81 10.00 20.40
CA ALA A 221 3.50 8.97 21.18
C ALA A 221 4.82 9.46 21.77
N THR A 222 5.51 10.31 21.04
CA THR A 222 6.83 10.85 21.42
C THR A 222 6.76 11.96 22.48
N GLY A 223 5.56 12.46 22.80
CA GLY A 223 5.40 13.66 23.62
C GLY A 223 6.01 14.93 23.00
N THR A 224 6.47 14.86 21.76
CA THR A 224 7.10 15.98 21.05
C THR A 224 6.07 17.05 20.73
N ASN A 225 6.41 18.30 21.00
CA ASN A 225 5.56 19.42 20.61
C ASN A 225 5.68 19.67 19.09
N TYR A 226 4.73 19.16 18.33
CA TYR A 226 4.72 19.31 16.87
C TYR A 226 4.78 20.78 16.43
N CYS A 227 4.15 21.70 17.16
CA CYS A 227 4.25 23.13 16.88
C CYS A 227 5.68 23.67 16.97
N GLU A 228 6.53 23.11 17.83
CA GLU A 228 7.95 23.48 17.91
C GLU A 228 8.73 22.98 16.71
N LEU A 229 8.45 21.75 16.25
CA LEU A 229 9.02 21.22 15.00
C LEU A 229 8.67 22.12 13.81
N VAL A 230 7.40 22.53 13.71
CA VAL A 230 6.95 23.46 12.66
C VAL A 230 7.68 24.80 12.74
N ARG A 231 7.86 25.37 13.94
CA ARG A 231 8.63 26.64 14.11
C ARG A 231 10.07 26.49 13.66
N SER A 232 10.72 25.39 14.03
CA SER A 232 12.10 25.08 13.65
C SER A 232 12.26 24.93 12.14
N ALA A 233 11.37 24.15 11.50
CA ALA A 233 11.35 23.98 10.06
C ALA A 233 11.10 25.30 9.31
N ARG A 234 10.15 26.09 9.80
CA ARG A 234 9.86 27.42 9.23
C ARG A 234 11.07 28.36 9.33
N ASN A 235 11.83 28.33 10.42
CA ASN A 235 13.07 29.12 10.53
C ASN A 235 14.09 28.72 9.47
N ALA A 236 14.32 27.42 9.24
CA ALA A 236 15.19 26.94 8.17
C ALA A 236 14.72 27.39 6.77
N ILE A 237 13.40 27.46 6.54
CA ILE A 237 12.82 28.01 5.31
C ILE A 237 13.09 29.51 5.18
N ILE A 238 12.91 30.27 6.26
CA ILE A 238 13.19 31.74 6.29
C ILE A 238 14.69 32.02 6.02
N GLU A 239 15.57 31.16 6.52
CA GLU A 239 17.01 31.22 6.28
C GLU A 239 17.41 30.84 4.84
N GLY A 240 16.46 30.33 4.06
CA GLY A 240 16.65 29.99 2.64
C GLY A 240 17.24 28.61 2.39
N GLU A 241 17.22 27.71 3.37
CA GLU A 241 17.75 26.36 3.22
C GLU A 241 16.88 25.45 2.35
N LEU A 242 15.56 25.66 2.38
CA LEU A 242 14.57 24.87 1.63
C LEU A 242 13.30 25.70 1.39
N ILE A 243 12.45 25.23 0.49
CA ILE A 243 11.17 25.86 0.14
C ILE A 243 10.03 25.23 0.95
N GLN A 244 10.08 23.90 1.12
CA GLN A 244 9.06 23.11 1.82
C GLN A 244 9.71 21.90 2.48
N VAL A 245 9.17 21.51 3.65
CA VAL A 245 9.45 20.23 4.28
C VAL A 245 8.17 19.64 4.85
N VAL A 246 8.01 18.31 4.74
CA VAL A 246 6.88 17.60 5.34
C VAL A 246 7.35 16.98 6.67
N LEU A 247 6.76 17.44 7.77
CA LEU A 247 7.03 16.88 9.09
C LEU A 247 5.89 15.96 9.54
N GLY A 248 6.27 14.85 10.16
CA GLY A 248 5.36 13.84 10.69
C GLY A 248 5.28 13.82 12.21
N GLN A 249 4.18 13.28 12.72
CA GLN A 249 4.03 12.88 14.11
C GLN A 249 3.34 11.52 14.18
N ARG A 250 3.63 10.75 15.24
CA ARG A 250 3.08 9.42 15.46
C ARG A 250 2.06 9.44 16.60
N VAL A 251 1.01 8.66 16.44
CA VAL A 251 0.03 8.33 17.46
C VAL A 251 0.06 6.82 17.66
N GLU A 252 0.07 6.37 18.90
CA GLU A 252 0.06 4.95 19.27
C GLU A 252 -1.21 4.61 20.05
N LEU A 253 -1.78 3.46 19.72
CA LEU A 253 -2.97 2.91 20.37
C LEU A 253 -2.76 1.42 20.62
N ASN A 254 -3.05 0.96 21.82
CA ASN A 254 -3.19 -0.48 22.05
C ASN A 254 -4.54 -0.93 21.51
N THR A 255 -4.56 -2.04 20.80
CA THR A 255 -5.79 -2.60 20.23
C THR A 255 -5.76 -4.11 20.21
N THR A 256 -6.93 -4.71 20.38
CA THR A 256 -7.17 -6.15 20.22
C THR A 256 -7.94 -6.46 18.93
N ALA A 257 -8.28 -5.45 18.13
CA ALA A 257 -9.01 -5.61 16.89
C ALA A 257 -8.18 -6.39 15.85
N ASP A 258 -8.84 -7.28 15.11
CA ASP A 258 -8.20 -8.01 14.00
C ASP A 258 -7.87 -7.06 12.86
N SER A 259 -6.73 -7.27 12.24
CA SER A 259 -6.24 -6.45 11.13
C SER A 259 -7.18 -6.45 9.92
N ILE A 260 -7.93 -7.53 9.70
CA ILE A 260 -8.91 -7.63 8.61
C ILE A 260 -10.11 -6.71 8.90
N ASP A 261 -10.55 -6.67 10.16
CA ASP A 261 -11.67 -5.81 10.58
C ASP A 261 -11.25 -4.33 10.50
N ILE A 262 -10.04 -3.99 10.93
CA ILE A 262 -9.49 -2.64 10.76
C ILE A 262 -9.42 -2.26 9.27
N TYR A 263 -8.93 -3.15 8.39
CA TYR A 263 -8.87 -2.91 6.95
C TYR A 263 -10.26 -2.70 6.36
N GLU A 264 -11.24 -3.53 6.73
CA GLU A 264 -12.62 -3.42 6.24
C GLU A 264 -13.24 -2.06 6.62
N GLN A 265 -13.04 -1.61 7.86
CA GLN A 265 -13.50 -0.28 8.28
C GLN A 265 -12.78 0.85 7.54
N LEU A 266 -11.45 0.76 7.39
CA LEU A 266 -10.67 1.81 6.73
C LEU A 266 -11.03 1.93 5.24
N SER A 267 -11.12 0.81 4.52
CA SER A 267 -11.45 0.80 3.10
C SER A 267 -12.87 1.29 2.82
N ALA A 268 -13.83 0.99 3.71
CA ALA A 268 -15.20 1.48 3.58
C ALA A 268 -15.31 3.00 3.83
N MET A 269 -14.56 3.53 4.80
CA MET A 269 -14.60 4.97 5.13
C MET A 269 -13.77 5.84 4.19
N ASN A 270 -12.70 5.30 3.63
CA ASN A 270 -11.72 6.04 2.84
C ASN A 270 -11.33 5.28 1.55
N PRO A 271 -12.29 5.01 0.64
CA PRO A 271 -11.98 4.39 -0.64
C PRO A 271 -10.87 5.15 -1.37
N SER A 272 -9.83 4.45 -1.79
CA SER A 272 -8.59 5.05 -2.29
C SER A 272 -7.98 4.23 -3.43
N PRO A 273 -7.13 4.82 -4.28
CA PRO A 273 -6.44 4.11 -5.35
C PRO A 273 -5.55 2.95 -4.88
N TYR A 274 -5.02 3.02 -3.65
CA TYR A 274 -4.19 1.99 -3.06
C TYR A 274 -4.72 1.62 -1.68
N MET A 275 -5.60 0.61 -1.61
CA MET A 275 -6.10 0.03 -0.36
C MET A 275 -5.44 -1.32 -0.16
N TYR A 276 -4.80 -1.53 0.99
CA TYR A 276 -4.03 -2.73 1.24
C TYR A 276 -4.05 -3.17 2.71
N LEU A 277 -3.98 -4.48 2.88
CA LEU A 277 -3.55 -5.14 4.11
C LEU A 277 -2.42 -6.10 3.74
N LEU A 278 -1.22 -5.80 4.20
CA LEU A 278 -0.05 -6.65 4.08
C LEU A 278 0.25 -7.26 5.45
N ASN A 279 0.06 -8.57 5.57
CA ASN A 279 0.38 -9.33 6.77
C ASN A 279 1.72 -10.05 6.57
N LEU A 280 2.68 -9.76 7.43
CA LEU A 280 4.01 -10.37 7.42
C LEU A 280 4.22 -11.41 8.52
N GLY A 281 3.17 -11.69 9.30
CA GLY A 281 3.19 -12.59 10.46
C GLY A 281 3.46 -11.82 11.75
N ASP A 282 4.62 -11.22 11.89
CA ASP A 282 5.07 -10.42 13.04
C ASP A 282 4.55 -8.99 13.05
N MET A 283 4.14 -8.48 11.91
CA MET A 283 3.52 -7.16 11.76
C MET A 283 2.49 -7.14 10.63
N GLN A 284 1.56 -6.20 10.69
CA GLN A 284 0.63 -5.90 9.61
C GLN A 284 0.73 -4.43 9.20
N LEU A 285 0.70 -4.18 7.90
CA LEU A 285 0.62 -2.84 7.32
C LEU A 285 -0.74 -2.69 6.63
N ILE A 286 -1.56 -1.78 7.14
CA ILE A 286 -2.93 -1.53 6.69
C ILE A 286 -2.99 -0.11 6.15
N GLY A 287 -3.59 0.12 4.99
CA GLY A 287 -3.64 1.48 4.46
C GLY A 287 -4.67 1.70 3.37
N ALA A 288 -5.03 2.98 3.21
CA ALA A 288 -5.88 3.52 2.15
C ALA A 288 -5.25 4.80 1.59
N SER A 289 -4.23 4.62 0.76
CA SER A 289 -3.44 5.72 0.21
C SER A 289 -4.07 6.32 -1.05
N PRO A 290 -4.24 7.65 -1.09
CA PRO A 290 -4.81 8.32 -2.24
C PRO A 290 -3.79 8.57 -3.38
N GLU A 291 -2.50 8.37 -3.14
CA GLU A 291 -1.45 8.94 -3.98
C GLU A 291 -0.58 7.88 -4.66
N LEU A 292 -0.51 7.96 -5.99
CA LEU A 292 0.47 7.23 -6.80
C LEU A 292 1.88 7.75 -6.48
N MET A 293 2.78 6.85 -6.07
CA MET A 293 4.19 7.18 -5.93
C MET A 293 4.90 7.17 -7.28
N LEU A 294 4.87 6.04 -7.96
CA LEU A 294 5.42 5.88 -9.31
C LEU A 294 4.82 4.65 -9.99
N ARG A 295 4.46 4.81 -11.26
CA ARG A 295 4.09 3.71 -12.15
C ARG A 295 5.05 3.65 -13.32
N SER A 296 5.46 2.45 -13.69
CA SER A 296 6.20 2.22 -14.93
C SER A 296 5.60 1.02 -15.66
N THR A 297 5.28 1.22 -16.93
CA THR A 297 4.74 0.17 -17.81
C THR A 297 5.35 0.32 -19.18
N ASP A 298 5.86 -0.77 -19.73
CA ASP A 298 6.45 -0.81 -21.08
C ASP A 298 7.52 0.28 -21.32
N GLY A 299 8.33 0.55 -20.29
CA GLY A 299 9.41 1.52 -20.35
C GLY A 299 8.97 2.99 -20.33
N VAL A 300 7.73 3.26 -19.91
CA VAL A 300 7.24 4.62 -19.63
C VAL A 300 7.00 4.76 -18.13
N ALA A 301 7.74 5.65 -17.49
CA ALA A 301 7.55 6.00 -16.09
C ALA A 301 6.60 7.20 -15.95
N ALA A 302 5.72 7.17 -14.97
CA ALA A 302 4.72 8.20 -14.69
C ALA A 302 4.65 8.50 -13.19
N VAL A 303 4.47 9.78 -12.86
CA VAL A 303 4.21 10.32 -11.52
C VAL A 303 3.00 11.25 -11.62
N HIS A 304 2.13 11.21 -10.62
CA HIS A 304 0.93 12.04 -10.56
C HIS A 304 0.99 12.98 -9.35
N PRO A 305 1.60 14.16 -9.46
CA PRO A 305 1.55 15.15 -8.40
C PRO A 305 0.10 15.54 -8.08
N ILE A 306 -0.24 15.48 -6.80
CA ILE A 306 -1.57 15.82 -6.26
C ILE A 306 -1.39 16.90 -5.21
N THR A 307 -2.18 17.98 -5.31
CA THR A 307 -2.25 19.05 -4.31
C THR A 307 -3.66 19.55 -4.16
N GLY A 308 -3.85 20.36 -3.14
CA GLY A 308 -5.11 20.99 -2.88
C GLY A 308 -6.22 19.98 -2.60
N THR A 309 -7.06 20.31 -1.67
CA THR A 309 -8.22 19.46 -1.32
C THR A 309 -9.43 20.34 -1.09
N ARG A 310 -10.53 20.00 -1.72
CA ARG A 310 -11.85 20.56 -1.38
C ARG A 310 -12.83 19.40 -1.18
N PRO A 311 -13.78 19.55 -0.24
CA PRO A 311 -14.86 18.58 -0.09
C PRO A 311 -15.75 18.57 -1.34
N ARG A 312 -16.45 17.47 -1.58
CA ARG A 312 -17.53 17.43 -2.56
C ARG A 312 -18.67 18.32 -2.11
N GLY A 313 -19.31 18.97 -3.03
CA GLY A 313 -20.49 19.78 -2.74
C GLY A 313 -21.74 18.91 -2.54
N GLU A 314 -22.63 19.31 -1.62
CA GLU A 314 -23.94 18.64 -1.43
C GLU A 314 -24.83 18.79 -2.67
N THR A 315 -24.62 19.83 -3.47
CA THR A 315 -25.28 20.07 -4.75
C THR A 315 -24.25 20.24 -5.85
N THR A 316 -24.65 20.04 -7.10
CA THR A 316 -23.80 20.27 -8.28
C THR A 316 -23.26 21.71 -8.31
N GLU A 317 -24.02 22.68 -7.86
CA GLU A 317 -23.60 24.08 -7.83
C GLU A 317 -22.50 24.32 -6.80
N HIS A 318 -22.65 23.78 -5.58
CA HIS A 318 -21.61 23.84 -4.55
C HIS A 318 -20.34 23.06 -4.98
N ASP A 319 -20.51 21.94 -5.69
CA ASP A 319 -19.37 21.16 -6.21
C ASP A 319 -18.55 21.98 -7.23
N LEU A 320 -19.23 22.70 -8.14
CA LEU A 320 -18.60 23.61 -9.08
C LEU A 320 -17.98 24.85 -8.42
N GLN A 321 -18.55 25.37 -7.34
CA GLN A 321 -17.97 26.46 -6.56
C GLN A 321 -16.67 26.02 -5.87
N ASN A 322 -16.66 24.84 -5.25
CA ASN A 322 -15.48 24.26 -4.62
C ASN A 322 -14.36 24.00 -5.65
N GLU A 323 -14.72 23.53 -6.86
CA GLU A 323 -13.77 23.39 -7.97
C GLU A 323 -13.18 24.74 -8.39
N ALA A 324 -14.01 25.75 -8.58
CA ALA A 324 -13.56 27.09 -8.97
C ALA A 324 -12.63 27.70 -7.91
N ASP A 325 -12.96 27.54 -6.62
CA ASP A 325 -12.09 27.95 -5.52
C ASP A 325 -10.75 27.22 -5.53
N LEU A 326 -10.75 25.88 -5.73
CA LEU A 326 -9.54 25.09 -5.82
C LEU A 326 -8.62 25.54 -6.96
N ILE A 327 -9.19 25.79 -8.15
CA ILE A 327 -8.43 26.21 -9.33
C ILE A 327 -7.86 27.63 -9.16
N SER A 328 -8.63 28.53 -8.55
CA SER A 328 -8.26 29.95 -8.40
C SER A 328 -7.32 30.21 -7.22
N ASN A 329 -7.11 29.25 -6.33
CA ASN A 329 -6.27 29.43 -5.16
C ASN A 329 -4.79 29.53 -5.56
N GLU A 330 -4.21 30.71 -5.37
CA GLU A 330 -2.81 31.00 -5.79
C GLU A 330 -1.79 30.15 -5.01
N LYS A 331 -2.00 29.91 -3.72
CA LYS A 331 -1.11 29.09 -2.88
C LYS A 331 -1.09 27.64 -3.37
N GLU A 332 -2.26 27.01 -3.51
CA GLU A 332 -2.40 25.65 -4.02
C GLU A 332 -1.80 25.50 -5.44
N SER A 333 -2.04 26.52 -6.26
CA SER A 333 -1.50 26.60 -7.62
C SER A 333 0.03 26.67 -7.66
N ALA A 334 0.65 27.45 -6.76
CA ALA A 334 2.11 27.58 -6.67
C ALA A 334 2.77 26.29 -6.14
N GLU A 335 2.19 25.70 -5.10
CA GLU A 335 2.62 24.41 -4.57
C GLU A 335 2.54 23.31 -5.64
N HIS A 336 1.44 23.27 -6.38
CA HIS A 336 1.26 22.30 -7.46
C HIS A 336 2.33 22.42 -8.54
N VAL A 337 2.66 23.63 -8.97
CA VAL A 337 3.74 23.88 -9.95
C VAL A 337 5.08 23.36 -9.44
N MET A 338 5.39 23.62 -8.17
CA MET A 338 6.62 23.14 -7.53
C MET A 338 6.70 21.60 -7.55
N LEU A 339 5.60 20.90 -7.21
CA LEU A 339 5.56 19.43 -7.21
C LEU A 339 5.66 18.85 -8.63
N VAL A 340 5.04 19.47 -9.61
CA VAL A 340 5.19 19.09 -11.03
C VAL A 340 6.64 19.24 -11.49
N ASP A 341 7.30 20.31 -11.09
CA ASP A 341 8.72 20.54 -11.46
C ASP A 341 9.65 19.54 -10.76
N LEU A 342 9.37 19.20 -9.50
CA LEU A 342 10.07 18.15 -8.77
C LEU A 342 9.91 16.79 -9.45
N ALA A 343 8.69 16.40 -9.84
CA ALA A 343 8.43 15.17 -10.58
C ALA A 343 9.15 15.14 -11.93
N ARG A 344 9.21 16.26 -12.64
CA ARG A 344 10.00 16.39 -13.88
C ARG A 344 11.49 16.19 -13.64
N ASN A 345 12.01 16.75 -12.56
CA ASN A 345 13.42 16.59 -12.17
C ASN A 345 13.74 15.14 -11.82
N ASP A 346 12.90 14.47 -11.03
CA ASP A 346 13.08 13.08 -10.64
C ASP A 346 13.07 12.13 -11.86
N LEU A 347 12.07 12.25 -12.73
CA LEU A 347 12.03 11.50 -13.98
C LEU A 347 13.17 11.84 -14.94
N GLY A 348 13.65 13.12 -14.92
CA GLY A 348 14.76 13.56 -15.72
C GLY A 348 16.08 12.82 -15.44
N ARG A 349 16.26 12.29 -14.22
CA ARG A 349 17.44 11.50 -13.81
C ARG A 349 17.54 10.12 -14.49
N VAL A 350 16.41 9.56 -14.93
CA VAL A 350 16.33 8.18 -15.42
C VAL A 350 15.72 8.04 -16.80
N CYS A 351 15.04 9.06 -17.28
CA CYS A 351 14.39 9.05 -18.59
C CYS A 351 15.34 9.54 -19.69
N LYS A 352 15.04 9.12 -20.92
CA LYS A 352 15.71 9.60 -22.12
C LYS A 352 15.54 11.11 -22.24
N PRO A 353 16.61 11.90 -22.47
CA PRO A 353 16.52 13.34 -22.64
C PRO A 353 15.46 13.76 -23.65
N GLY A 354 14.69 14.80 -23.34
CA GLY A 354 13.63 15.35 -24.18
C GLY A 354 12.32 14.52 -24.20
N THR A 355 12.20 13.45 -23.39
CA THR A 355 10.98 12.64 -23.34
C THR A 355 10.09 12.92 -22.13
N VAL A 356 10.63 13.59 -21.10
CA VAL A 356 9.83 13.98 -19.92
C VAL A 356 8.84 15.06 -20.32
N ARG A 357 7.55 14.82 -20.12
CA ARG A 357 6.46 15.71 -20.52
C ARG A 357 5.38 15.75 -19.45
N VAL A 358 4.78 16.92 -19.29
CA VAL A 358 3.53 17.10 -18.54
C VAL A 358 2.38 16.76 -19.49
N LYS A 359 1.76 15.59 -19.30
CA LYS A 359 0.66 15.09 -20.14
C LYS A 359 -0.65 15.79 -19.87
N SER A 360 -0.94 16.02 -18.59
CA SER A 360 -2.06 16.83 -18.14
C SER A 360 -1.57 17.74 -17.02
N PHE A 361 -2.10 18.95 -16.95
CA PHE A 361 -1.67 19.97 -16.01
C PHE A 361 -2.86 20.58 -15.29
N LYS A 362 -2.86 20.54 -13.95
CA LYS A 362 -3.89 21.12 -13.08
C LYS A 362 -5.31 20.70 -13.44
N GLN A 363 -5.56 19.41 -13.62
CA GLN A 363 -6.90 18.89 -13.79
C GLN A 363 -7.53 18.61 -12.43
N VAL A 364 -8.82 18.91 -12.28
CA VAL A 364 -9.55 18.55 -11.07
C VAL A 364 -10.03 17.11 -11.19
N GLU A 365 -9.52 16.24 -10.33
CA GLU A 365 -10.03 14.89 -10.17
C GLU A 365 -10.98 14.82 -8.97
N ARG A 366 -12.17 14.22 -9.21
CA ARG A 366 -13.23 14.10 -8.21
C ARG A 366 -13.29 12.69 -7.68
N TYR A 367 -13.13 12.57 -6.38
CA TYR A 367 -13.31 11.32 -5.64
C TYR A 367 -14.68 11.33 -4.93
N SER A 368 -14.99 10.29 -4.17
CA SER A 368 -16.28 10.17 -3.47
C SER A 368 -16.57 11.33 -2.51
N HIS A 369 -15.57 11.78 -1.76
CA HIS A 369 -15.74 12.77 -0.69
C HIS A 369 -14.96 14.07 -0.91
N VAL A 370 -13.96 14.06 -1.77
CA VAL A 370 -13.05 15.19 -2.01
C VAL A 370 -12.75 15.35 -3.49
N MET A 371 -12.20 16.51 -3.85
CA MET A 371 -11.58 16.76 -5.16
C MET A 371 -10.17 17.33 -4.96
N HIS A 372 -9.28 17.03 -5.91
CA HIS A 372 -7.89 17.46 -5.90
C HIS A 372 -7.47 18.06 -7.24
N LEU A 373 -6.41 18.89 -7.21
CA LEU A 373 -5.66 19.25 -8.41
C LEU A 373 -4.63 18.15 -8.71
N VAL A 374 -4.69 17.59 -9.90
CA VAL A 374 -3.82 16.52 -10.35
C VAL A 374 -3.11 16.91 -11.65
N SER A 375 -1.84 16.57 -11.74
CA SER A 375 -1.08 16.61 -13.00
C SER A 375 -0.46 15.25 -13.29
N ARG A 376 -0.14 15.00 -14.56
CA ARG A 376 0.55 13.77 -14.98
C ARG A 376 1.86 14.12 -15.64
N VAL A 377 2.94 13.61 -15.10
CA VAL A 377 4.30 13.75 -15.65
C VAL A 377 4.76 12.36 -16.08
N GLU A 378 5.15 12.23 -17.35
CA GLU A 378 5.60 10.97 -17.93
C GLU A 378 6.93 11.13 -18.63
N GLY A 379 7.73 10.05 -18.68
CA GLY A 379 8.97 9.99 -19.45
C GLY A 379 9.30 8.59 -19.92
N ARG A 380 9.95 8.45 -21.09
CA ARG A 380 10.49 7.18 -21.54
C ARG A 380 11.80 6.89 -20.82
N LEU A 381 11.91 5.73 -20.23
CA LEU A 381 13.13 5.30 -19.55
C LEU A 381 14.32 5.24 -20.52
N ALA A 382 15.50 5.61 -20.03
CA ALA A 382 16.74 5.53 -20.79
C ALA A 382 17.15 4.07 -21.02
N LYS A 383 18.01 3.82 -22.01
CA LYS A 383 18.51 2.45 -22.29
C LYS A 383 19.19 1.88 -21.05
N GLY A 384 18.80 0.68 -20.65
CA GLY A 384 19.33 -0.03 -19.48
C GLY A 384 18.75 0.44 -18.15
N LYS A 385 17.72 1.28 -18.17
CA LYS A 385 16.91 1.69 -17.01
C LYS A 385 15.54 1.04 -17.07
N ASP A 386 14.99 0.72 -15.90
CA ASP A 386 13.66 0.17 -15.72
C ASP A 386 12.84 0.97 -14.69
N GLY A 387 11.62 0.52 -14.37
CA GLY A 387 10.77 1.19 -13.39
C GLY A 387 11.34 1.15 -11.98
N ILE A 388 12.12 0.13 -11.62
CA ILE A 388 12.78 0.03 -10.33
C ILE A 388 13.86 1.11 -10.18
N ASP A 389 14.62 1.41 -11.26
CA ASP A 389 15.54 2.56 -11.29
C ASP A 389 14.79 3.89 -11.16
N ALA A 390 13.60 3.99 -11.77
CA ALA A 390 12.77 5.19 -11.67
C ALA A 390 12.23 5.37 -10.25
N PHE A 391 11.83 4.29 -9.58
CA PHE A 391 11.43 4.31 -8.18
C PHE A 391 12.57 4.86 -7.29
N LYS A 392 13.77 4.29 -7.43
CA LYS A 392 14.96 4.73 -6.67
C LYS A 392 15.25 6.23 -6.89
N ALA A 393 15.14 6.71 -8.13
CA ALA A 393 15.42 8.12 -8.47
C ALA A 393 14.36 9.09 -7.92
N GLY A 394 13.09 8.66 -7.86
CA GLY A 394 11.98 9.47 -7.34
C GLY A 394 11.80 9.40 -5.82
N PHE A 395 12.43 8.42 -5.16
CA PHE A 395 12.22 8.15 -3.73
C PHE A 395 12.99 9.12 -2.79
N PRO A 396 12.37 9.52 -1.65
CA PRO A 396 10.94 9.55 -1.43
C PRO A 396 10.29 10.61 -2.31
N ILE A 397 8.97 10.50 -2.53
CA ILE A 397 8.25 11.50 -3.34
C ILE A 397 8.25 12.86 -2.64
N GLY A 398 8.30 13.96 -3.44
CA GLY A 398 8.43 15.31 -2.91
C GLY A 398 7.27 15.78 -2.05
N THR A 399 6.06 15.31 -2.34
CA THR A 399 4.84 15.57 -1.55
C THR A 399 4.93 15.07 -0.11
N LEU A 400 5.85 14.14 0.18
CA LEU A 400 6.04 13.52 1.49
C LEU A 400 7.43 13.80 2.12
N SER A 401 8.27 14.54 1.42
CA SER A 401 9.61 14.93 1.91
C SER A 401 9.82 16.44 1.90
N GLY A 402 9.81 17.05 0.73
CA GLY A 402 9.97 18.49 0.56
C GLY A 402 10.90 18.87 -0.59
N ALA A 403 11.20 20.15 -0.70
CA ALA A 403 12.00 20.72 -1.77
C ALA A 403 13.01 21.79 -1.25
N PRO A 404 14.32 21.67 -1.56
CA PRO A 404 14.99 20.57 -2.26
C PRO A 404 15.03 19.26 -1.48
N LYS A 405 14.79 18.13 -2.15
CA LYS A 405 14.57 16.80 -1.57
C LYS A 405 15.62 16.38 -0.52
N ILE A 406 16.90 16.49 -0.87
CA ILE A 406 18.00 16.04 0.02
C ILE A 406 18.10 16.90 1.29
N ARG A 407 17.96 18.24 1.16
CA ARG A 407 17.98 19.09 2.35
C ARG A 407 16.77 18.86 3.24
N ALA A 408 15.59 18.67 2.63
CA ALA A 408 14.38 18.31 3.35
C ALA A 408 14.54 16.98 4.12
N ALA A 409 15.09 15.94 3.49
CA ALA A 409 15.35 14.67 4.15
C ALA A 409 16.32 14.77 5.34
N ARG A 410 17.36 15.60 5.22
CA ARG A 410 18.27 15.89 6.34
C ARG A 410 17.58 16.64 7.46
N LEU A 411 16.81 17.66 7.15
CA LEU A 411 16.07 18.42 8.16
C LEU A 411 15.04 17.57 8.89
N ILE A 412 14.37 16.64 8.18
CA ILE A 412 13.49 15.65 8.79
C ILE A 412 14.27 14.81 9.81
N ALA A 413 15.44 14.29 9.42
CA ALA A 413 16.29 13.49 10.32
C ALA A 413 16.81 14.28 11.52
N GLU A 414 17.02 15.59 11.37
CA GLU A 414 17.46 16.52 12.44
C GLU A 414 16.33 16.85 13.44
N LEU A 415 15.08 16.93 12.95
CA LEU A 415 13.96 17.44 13.75
C LEU A 415 13.06 16.32 14.30
N GLU A 416 12.78 15.27 13.53
CA GLU A 416 11.95 14.17 14.00
C GLU A 416 12.75 13.29 14.95
N PRO A 417 12.25 13.01 16.18
CA PRO A 417 13.01 12.27 17.19
C PRO A 417 13.10 10.77 16.88
N GLU A 418 12.25 10.26 16.01
CA GLU A 418 12.13 8.84 15.66
C GLU A 418 12.10 8.64 14.16
N GLY A 419 12.52 7.46 13.70
CA GLY A 419 12.41 7.03 12.33
C GLY A 419 10.95 6.86 11.90
N ARG A 420 10.71 7.03 10.61
CA ARG A 420 9.37 6.97 10.02
C ARG A 420 8.88 5.55 9.76
N GLY A 421 9.80 4.60 9.58
CA GLY A 421 9.47 3.26 9.17
C GLY A 421 8.75 3.23 7.82
N PRO A 422 7.64 2.46 7.70
CA PRO A 422 6.86 2.43 6.48
C PRO A 422 6.26 3.78 6.06
N TYR A 423 5.95 4.67 7.00
CA TYR A 423 5.34 5.98 6.70
C TYR A 423 6.20 6.82 5.74
N CYS A 424 5.59 7.40 4.72
CA CYS A 424 6.23 8.10 3.61
C CYS A 424 7.14 7.22 2.71
N GLY A 425 7.09 5.91 2.88
CA GLY A 425 7.65 4.94 1.95
C GLY A 425 6.74 4.66 0.76
N GLY A 426 7.06 3.60 0.02
CA GLY A 426 6.29 3.14 -1.13
C GLY A 426 5.85 1.70 -1.01
N ILE A 427 4.61 1.39 -1.42
CA ILE A 427 4.03 0.04 -1.42
C ILE A 427 3.41 -0.28 -2.76
N GLY A 428 3.58 -1.50 -3.23
CA GLY A 428 2.98 -1.92 -4.50
C GLY A 428 3.60 -3.14 -5.12
N TRP A 429 3.41 -3.26 -6.42
CA TRP A 429 3.93 -4.35 -7.24
C TRP A 429 5.26 -4.00 -7.89
N PHE A 430 6.19 -4.97 -7.85
CA PHE A 430 7.49 -4.95 -8.53
C PHE A 430 7.59 -6.20 -9.38
N ARG A 431 7.84 -6.05 -10.69
CA ARG A 431 7.85 -7.14 -11.64
C ARG A 431 9.26 -7.50 -12.10
N THR A 432 9.41 -8.75 -12.53
CA THR A 432 10.68 -9.27 -13.08
C THR A 432 11.15 -8.56 -14.35
N ASN A 433 10.21 -7.99 -15.14
CA ASN A 433 10.54 -7.20 -16.33
C ASN A 433 10.87 -5.72 -16.02
N GLY A 434 10.86 -5.34 -14.74
CA GLY A 434 11.12 -3.98 -14.28
C GLY A 434 9.91 -3.03 -14.29
N ASP A 435 8.73 -3.48 -14.69
CA ASP A 435 7.51 -2.69 -14.50
C ASP A 435 7.15 -2.62 -13.02
N ILE A 436 6.57 -1.50 -12.60
CA ILE A 436 6.12 -1.28 -11.22
C ILE A 436 4.80 -0.51 -11.20
N ASP A 437 4.05 -0.69 -10.11
CA ASP A 437 2.90 0.15 -9.75
C ASP A 437 2.89 0.31 -8.24
N THR A 438 3.18 1.51 -7.76
CA THR A 438 3.40 1.80 -6.34
C THR A 438 2.67 3.04 -5.89
N GLY A 439 1.99 2.92 -4.74
CA GLY A 439 1.43 4.05 -4.00
C GLY A 439 2.34 4.47 -2.86
N THR A 440 2.09 5.66 -2.33
CA THR A 440 2.74 6.14 -1.10
C THR A 440 2.16 5.46 0.13
N ILE A 441 2.95 5.34 1.20
CA ILE A 441 2.47 4.82 2.49
C ILE A 441 2.07 6.00 3.38
N ILE A 442 0.83 6.43 3.23
CA ILE A 442 0.15 7.42 4.06
C ILE A 442 -1.27 6.94 4.36
N ARG A 443 -1.95 7.54 5.32
CA ARG A 443 -3.27 7.08 5.77
C ARG A 443 -3.23 5.60 6.15
N SER A 444 -2.19 5.22 6.88
CA SER A 444 -1.82 3.82 7.13
C SER A 444 -1.58 3.57 8.61
N ILE A 445 -1.65 2.30 8.96
CA ILE A 445 -1.47 1.77 10.30
C ILE A 445 -0.39 0.69 10.23
N VAL A 446 0.62 0.76 11.07
CA VAL A 446 1.49 -0.37 11.37
C VAL A 446 0.95 -1.00 12.66
N LEU A 447 0.51 -2.25 12.55
CA LEU A 447 0.04 -3.02 13.70
C LEU A 447 1.08 -4.08 14.06
N ARG A 448 1.60 -4.00 15.30
CA ARG A 448 2.61 -4.93 15.81
C ARG A 448 2.42 -5.13 17.31
N ASP A 449 2.48 -6.39 17.76
CA ASP A 449 2.40 -6.76 19.18
C ASP A 449 1.21 -6.11 19.94
N GLY A 450 0.06 -5.98 19.27
CA GLY A 450 -1.15 -5.36 19.84
C GLY A 450 -1.11 -3.84 19.91
N THR A 451 -0.09 -3.20 19.33
CA THR A 451 0.01 -1.74 19.24
C THR A 451 -0.16 -1.30 17.79
N ALA A 452 -1.08 -0.38 17.57
CA ALA A 452 -1.30 0.29 16.30
C ALA A 452 -0.57 1.63 16.27
N HIS A 453 0.33 1.81 15.31
CA HIS A 453 1.08 3.04 15.08
C HIS A 453 0.50 3.75 13.86
N VAL A 454 0.01 4.97 14.06
CA VAL A 454 -0.55 5.83 13.01
C VAL A 454 0.32 7.06 12.88
N GLN A 455 0.87 7.30 11.67
CA GLN A 455 1.65 8.50 11.39
C GLN A 455 0.96 9.39 10.37
N ALA A 456 1.02 10.70 10.61
CA ALA A 456 0.54 11.72 9.68
C ALA A 456 1.36 12.99 9.84
N GLY A 457 1.28 13.89 8.86
CA GLY A 457 2.05 15.12 8.87
C GLY A 457 1.49 16.18 7.94
N ALA A 458 2.11 17.35 7.97
CA ALA A 458 1.79 18.49 7.14
C ALA A 458 3.00 19.02 6.40
N GLY A 459 2.77 19.67 5.27
CA GLY A 459 3.79 20.35 4.47
C GLY A 459 4.04 21.75 4.99
N ILE A 460 5.21 21.98 5.56
CA ILE A 460 5.60 23.27 6.16
C ILE A 460 6.23 24.15 5.10
N VAL A 461 5.69 25.36 4.98
CA VAL A 461 6.15 26.43 4.07
C VAL A 461 6.34 27.73 4.86
N PHE A 462 6.81 28.77 4.18
CA PHE A 462 7.09 30.08 4.79
C PHE A 462 5.93 30.66 5.62
N ASP A 463 4.70 30.55 5.11
CA ASP A 463 3.49 31.11 5.74
C ASP A 463 2.78 30.13 6.69
N SER A 464 3.34 28.95 6.94
CA SER A 464 2.75 27.94 7.82
C SER A 464 2.55 28.47 9.24
N VAL A 465 1.37 28.19 9.79
CA VAL A 465 0.99 28.50 11.17
C VAL A 465 1.07 27.22 11.99
N PRO A 466 1.91 27.13 13.04
CA PRO A 466 2.17 25.89 13.76
C PRO A 466 0.93 25.16 14.25
N GLU A 467 -0.04 25.89 14.79
CA GLU A 467 -1.27 25.33 15.34
C GLU A 467 -2.20 24.78 14.22
N ALA A 468 -2.21 25.45 13.05
CA ALA A 468 -2.97 24.99 11.89
C ALA A 468 -2.36 23.72 11.29
N GLU A 469 -1.03 23.65 11.15
CA GLU A 469 -0.33 22.46 10.63
C GLU A 469 -0.47 21.26 11.58
N ASN A 470 -0.45 21.49 12.90
CA ASN A 470 -0.73 20.44 13.88
C ASN A 470 -2.15 19.90 13.73
N LEU A 471 -3.15 20.78 13.59
CA LEU A 471 -4.53 20.36 13.38
C LEU A 471 -4.69 19.58 12.06
N GLU A 472 -4.07 20.03 10.98
CA GLU A 472 -4.06 19.33 9.69
C GLU A 472 -3.48 17.92 9.80
N SER A 473 -2.33 17.78 10.47
CA SER A 473 -1.70 16.48 10.73
C SER A 473 -2.64 15.53 11.48
N LEU A 474 -3.27 16.00 12.55
CA LEU A 474 -4.23 15.20 13.32
C LEU A 474 -5.49 14.85 12.51
N GLN A 475 -5.99 15.73 11.67
CA GLN A 475 -7.10 15.44 10.75
C GLN A 475 -6.72 14.34 9.74
N LYS A 476 -5.48 14.33 9.26
CA LYS A 476 -4.97 13.26 8.38
C LYS A 476 -4.85 11.90 9.08
N ALA A 477 -4.63 11.87 10.38
CA ALA A 477 -4.62 10.65 11.19
C ALA A 477 -6.02 10.12 11.52
N LYS A 478 -7.07 10.92 11.38
CA LYS A 478 -8.42 10.62 11.87
C LYS A 478 -9.02 9.35 11.27
N ALA A 479 -8.92 9.14 9.95
CA ALA A 479 -9.53 7.97 9.31
C ALA A 479 -8.91 6.65 9.79
N PRO A 480 -7.57 6.46 9.85
CA PRO A 480 -6.96 5.29 10.45
C PRO A 480 -7.35 5.06 11.92
N LEU A 481 -7.38 6.11 12.74
CA LEU A 481 -7.76 6.02 14.15
C LEU A 481 -9.23 5.60 14.33
N LEU A 482 -10.12 6.16 13.51
CA LEU A 482 -11.54 5.77 13.50
C LEU A 482 -11.73 4.31 13.06
N ALA A 483 -10.94 3.83 12.10
CA ALA A 483 -11.02 2.46 11.64
C ALA A 483 -10.70 1.47 12.77
N ILE A 484 -9.68 1.76 13.57
CA ILE A 484 -9.32 0.96 14.74
C ILE A 484 -10.49 0.94 15.75
N ALA A 485 -10.98 2.12 16.14
CA ALA A 485 -12.06 2.22 17.13
C ALA A 485 -13.36 1.52 16.68
N ARG A 486 -13.71 1.61 15.39
CA ARG A 486 -14.88 0.90 14.85
C ARG A 486 -14.69 -0.61 14.84
N ALA A 487 -13.49 -1.09 14.49
CA ALA A 487 -13.17 -2.52 14.54
C ALA A 487 -13.26 -3.08 15.97
N GLU A 488 -12.79 -2.34 16.97
CA GLU A 488 -12.95 -2.70 18.39
C GLU A 488 -14.42 -2.79 18.81
N ALA A 489 -15.23 -1.80 18.44
CA ALA A 489 -16.66 -1.79 18.76
C ALA A 489 -17.44 -2.94 18.09
N VAL A 490 -17.00 -3.41 16.90
CA VAL A 490 -17.54 -4.62 16.27
C VAL A 490 -17.16 -5.85 17.07
N HIS A 491 -15.90 -5.97 17.48
CA HIS A 491 -15.40 -7.10 18.27
C HIS A 491 -16.12 -7.23 19.62
N GLU A 492 -16.31 -6.14 20.35
CA GLU A 492 -17.02 -6.12 21.63
C GLU A 492 -18.49 -6.56 21.50
N ARG A 493 -19.18 -6.17 20.43
CA ARG A 493 -20.58 -6.58 20.16
C ARG A 493 -20.68 -8.09 19.92
N HIS A 494 -19.81 -8.67 19.11
CA HIS A 494 -19.78 -10.11 18.88
C HIS A 494 -19.52 -10.89 20.17
N TRP A 495 -18.66 -10.38 21.04
CA TRP A 495 -18.41 -10.98 22.36
C TRP A 495 -19.68 -10.97 23.26
N GLN A 496 -20.44 -9.89 23.25
CA GLN A 496 -21.66 -9.74 24.06
C GLN A 496 -22.85 -10.54 23.53
N THR A 497 -22.98 -10.73 22.22
CA THR A 497 -24.10 -11.44 21.59
C THR A 497 -23.89 -12.96 21.52
N GLY A 498 -22.69 -13.47 21.79
CA GLY A 498 -22.35 -14.89 21.68
C GLY A 498 -22.37 -15.42 20.24
N GLU A 499 -22.44 -14.55 19.24
CA GLU A 499 -22.25 -14.92 17.84
C GLU A 499 -20.79 -15.31 17.66
N GLN A 500 -20.55 -16.57 17.24
CA GLN A 500 -19.20 -17.10 17.06
C GLN A 500 -18.45 -16.27 16.01
N VAL A 501 -17.56 -15.40 16.47
CA VAL A 501 -16.40 -15.01 15.67
C VAL A 501 -15.64 -16.32 15.39
N PHE A 502 -15.24 -16.54 14.15
CA PHE A 502 -14.43 -17.71 13.77
C PHE A 502 -13.13 -17.68 14.58
N GLU A 503 -13.15 -18.27 15.79
CA GLU A 503 -11.91 -18.56 16.50
C GLU A 503 -11.18 -19.67 15.75
N PRO A 504 -9.86 -19.52 15.49
CA PRO A 504 -9.06 -20.65 15.03
C PRO A 504 -9.12 -21.72 16.12
N THR A 505 -9.74 -22.85 15.82
CA THR A 505 -9.76 -24.01 16.72
C THR A 505 -8.34 -24.41 17.04
N HIS A 506 -7.86 -24.09 18.24
CA HIS A 506 -6.67 -24.66 18.83
C HIS A 506 -6.91 -26.15 19.07
N THR A 507 -6.70 -26.99 18.07
CA THR A 507 -6.51 -28.42 18.28
C THR A 507 -5.13 -28.61 18.91
N ALA A 508 -5.14 -28.87 20.21
CA ALA A 508 -3.94 -29.27 20.95
C ALA A 508 -3.31 -30.50 20.25
N THR A 509 -2.17 -30.32 19.63
CA THR A 509 -1.35 -31.42 19.12
C THR A 509 -0.70 -32.10 20.30
N THR A 510 -1.17 -33.27 20.64
CA THR A 510 -0.51 -34.20 21.57
C THR A 510 0.85 -34.54 21.03
N VAL A 511 1.89 -34.08 21.73
CA VAL A 511 3.29 -34.47 21.45
C VAL A 511 3.43 -35.95 21.87
N ILE A 512 3.56 -36.83 20.88
CA ILE A 512 4.02 -38.20 21.12
C ILE A 512 5.55 -38.14 21.13
N THR A 513 6.13 -38.23 22.32
CA THR A 513 7.57 -38.51 22.48
C THR A 513 7.77 -39.99 22.18
N ALA A 514 8.52 -40.28 21.11
CA ALA A 514 9.08 -41.62 20.90
C ALA A 514 10.44 -41.68 21.60
N GLU A 515 10.61 -42.72 22.41
CA GLU A 515 11.86 -43.19 22.98
C GLU A 515 12.88 -43.61 21.90
#